data_abf972a50c4c2ff3441e4199949d23cc
#
_entry.id   abf972a50c4c2ff3441e4199949d23cc
#
_cell.length_a   1.000
_cell.length_b   1.000
_cell.length_c   1.000
_cell.angle_alpha   90.00
_cell.angle_beta   90.00
_cell.angle_gamma   90.00
#
_symmetry.space_group_name_H-M   'P 1'
#
loop_
_entity.id
_entity.type
_entity.pdbx_description
1 polymer ?
#
loop_
_entity_poly.entity_id
_entity_poly.type
_entity_poly.pdbx_seq_one_letter_code
_entity_poly.pdbx_strand_id
1 'polypeptide(L)'
;MYYSSGNYEAFARPKKPEGVDRKSAYIVGSGLAALTAACYLVRDGQMKGERIHILEKGPTAGGACDGWKFENVGYVMRGGREMDNHFEVMWDLFRSIPSIETEGVSVLDEYYWLNKADPNYSLCRATVNRGQDAHTDGKFDISDKGAMEIMKLFFTPNEELQDKKITDYFDDEVLSSNFWLYWRTMFAFENWHSALEMKLYIQRFIHHIGGLPDFTALRFTKYNQYESMILPMVKYLEKAGVQFHFGVKVVNVEFDIKPEKKVAKTIIVEENGKKDKIDLTENDLVFITNGGCVENSSMGSQNTKAEYNTEIKEGGGWDMWRKIAKQDPSFGHPDKFCSSPEETNWMSATIETLDPRILPYIKNICKRDPLSGKVVTGGIVTVKDSSWLLSWTINRQPQFRSQPKDHCLVWVYALFSDKEGDYVKKPMREC
;
A
#
# COMPACT_ATOMS: atom_id res chain seq x y z
N MET A 1 -18.60 -3.94 -1.55
CA MET A 1 -19.71 -3.09 -2.01
C MET A 1 -19.55 -1.71 -1.37
N TYR A 2 -19.65 -0.67 -2.15
CA TYR A 2 -19.49 0.69 -1.67
C TYR A 2 -20.84 1.22 -1.18
N TYR A 3 -20.90 1.66 0.07
CA TYR A 3 -22.12 2.25 0.62
C TYR A 3 -21.92 3.74 0.86
N SER A 4 -22.85 4.53 0.36
CA SER A 4 -22.99 5.94 0.70
C SER A 4 -24.08 6.12 1.76
N SER A 5 -23.89 7.04 2.70
CA SER A 5 -24.95 7.44 3.63
C SER A 5 -26.11 8.17 2.95
N GLY A 6 -25.97 8.50 1.67
CA GLY A 6 -26.93 9.32 0.91
C GLY A 6 -26.94 10.79 1.30
N ASN A 7 -26.00 11.25 2.12
CA ASN A 7 -25.93 12.65 2.53
C ASN A 7 -25.17 13.51 1.51
N TYR A 8 -25.82 13.73 0.38
CA TYR A 8 -25.30 14.55 -0.71
C TYR A 8 -24.94 15.98 -0.27
N GLU A 9 -25.75 16.58 0.60
CA GLU A 9 -25.55 17.95 1.08
C GLU A 9 -24.23 18.07 1.87
N ALA A 10 -23.94 17.10 2.73
CA ALA A 10 -22.69 17.07 3.49
C ALA A 10 -21.47 16.90 2.58
N PHE A 11 -21.60 16.12 1.49
CA PHE A 11 -20.53 15.94 0.52
C PHE A 11 -20.34 17.19 -0.35
N ALA A 12 -21.40 17.72 -0.93
CA ALA A 12 -21.32 18.81 -1.91
C ALA A 12 -21.01 20.17 -1.28
N ARG A 13 -21.52 20.40 -0.06
CA ARG A 13 -21.37 21.66 0.67
C ARG A 13 -21.23 21.40 2.17
N PRO A 14 -20.09 20.89 2.61
CA PRO A 14 -19.86 20.59 4.03
C PRO A 14 -20.03 21.84 4.87
N LYS A 15 -20.85 21.74 5.92
CA LYS A 15 -21.06 22.80 6.89
C LYS A 15 -20.20 22.53 8.11
N LYS A 16 -19.71 23.59 8.73
CA LYS A 16 -18.98 23.49 10.00
C LYS A 16 -19.85 22.79 11.05
N PRO A 17 -19.42 21.63 11.59
CA PRO A 17 -20.19 20.93 12.61
C PRO A 17 -20.32 21.76 13.88
N GLU A 18 -21.48 21.67 14.55
CA GLU A 18 -21.67 22.32 15.84
C GLU A 18 -20.66 21.79 16.86
N GLY A 19 -20.07 22.70 17.62
CA GLY A 19 -19.12 22.37 18.67
C GLY A 19 -17.75 21.91 18.22
N VAL A 20 -17.44 21.91 16.90
CA VAL A 20 -16.13 21.47 16.38
C VAL A 20 -14.96 22.27 16.99
N ASP A 21 -15.14 23.53 17.31
CA ASP A 21 -14.11 24.37 17.92
C ASP A 21 -13.72 23.94 19.34
N ARG A 22 -14.54 23.09 20.00
CA ARG A 22 -14.26 22.50 21.31
C ARG A 22 -13.64 21.11 21.22
N LYS A 23 -13.59 20.52 20.02
CA LYS A 23 -13.07 19.19 19.78
C LYS A 23 -11.58 19.23 19.44
N SER A 24 -10.85 18.21 19.88
CA SER A 24 -9.52 17.90 19.37
C SER A 24 -9.54 16.54 18.66
N ALA A 25 -8.62 16.32 17.75
CA ALA A 25 -8.48 15.05 17.05
C ALA A 25 -7.06 14.50 17.28
N TYR A 26 -6.98 13.26 17.71
CA TYR A 26 -5.74 12.52 17.88
C TYR A 26 -5.70 11.39 16.85
N ILE A 27 -4.70 11.40 15.98
CA ILE A 27 -4.57 10.46 14.88
C ILE A 27 -3.31 9.64 15.11
N VAL A 28 -3.48 8.33 15.26
CA VAL A 28 -2.39 7.38 15.51
C VAL A 28 -1.82 6.87 14.19
N GLY A 29 -0.56 7.17 13.95
CA GLY A 29 0.13 6.97 12.67
C GLY A 29 0.00 8.17 11.75
N SER A 30 0.85 8.23 10.73
CA SER A 30 0.90 9.29 9.73
C SER A 30 0.91 8.77 8.29
N GLY A 31 0.36 7.56 8.08
CA GLY A 31 0.18 6.99 6.76
C GLY A 31 -0.92 7.69 5.96
N LEU A 32 -1.18 7.19 4.74
CA LEU A 32 -2.15 7.77 3.83
C LEU A 32 -3.54 7.96 4.46
N ALA A 33 -4.04 6.96 5.21
CA ALA A 33 -5.34 7.04 5.87
C ALA A 33 -5.37 8.14 6.94
N ALA A 34 -4.32 8.25 7.76
CA ALA A 34 -4.18 9.28 8.78
C ALA A 34 -4.18 10.69 8.19
N LEU A 35 -3.34 10.91 7.17
CA LEU A 35 -3.24 12.20 6.49
C LEU A 35 -4.55 12.57 5.79
N THR A 36 -5.23 11.58 5.18
CA THR A 36 -6.55 11.77 4.57
C THR A 36 -7.58 12.20 5.61
N ALA A 37 -7.64 11.53 6.76
CA ALA A 37 -8.52 11.92 7.86
C ALA A 37 -8.25 13.36 8.32
N ALA A 38 -6.99 13.72 8.54
CA ALA A 38 -6.60 15.08 8.91
C ALA A 38 -7.02 16.11 7.85
N CYS A 39 -6.81 15.82 6.56
CA CYS A 39 -7.22 16.72 5.48
C CYS A 39 -8.74 16.94 5.45
N TYR A 40 -9.54 15.89 5.64
CA TYR A 40 -10.99 16.03 5.71
C TYR A 40 -11.46 16.77 6.97
N LEU A 41 -10.80 16.57 8.11
CA LEU A 41 -11.08 17.35 9.30
C LEU A 41 -10.84 18.85 9.10
N VAL A 42 -9.76 19.20 8.41
CA VAL A 42 -9.44 20.60 8.03
C VAL A 42 -10.43 21.14 7.00
N ARG A 43 -10.60 20.42 5.86
CA ARG A 43 -11.34 20.91 4.71
C ARG A 43 -12.85 20.92 4.95
N ASP A 44 -13.39 19.79 5.36
CA ASP A 44 -14.85 19.56 5.45
C ASP A 44 -15.35 19.72 6.87
N GLY A 45 -14.62 19.20 7.86
CA GLY A 45 -14.92 19.37 9.28
C GLY A 45 -14.67 20.79 9.79
N GLN A 46 -13.90 21.59 9.04
CA GLN A 46 -13.54 22.97 9.40
C GLN A 46 -12.96 23.07 10.83
N MET A 47 -12.27 22.01 11.25
CA MET A 47 -11.55 21.94 12.50
C MET A 47 -10.27 22.76 12.39
N LYS A 48 -9.93 23.51 13.43
CA LYS A 48 -8.67 24.25 13.47
C LYS A 48 -7.49 23.29 13.53
N GLY A 49 -6.47 23.52 12.69
CA GLY A 49 -5.31 22.63 12.61
C GLY A 49 -4.59 22.45 13.94
N GLU A 50 -4.48 23.49 14.76
CA GLU A 50 -3.89 23.45 16.11
C GLU A 50 -4.54 22.43 17.05
N ARG A 51 -5.75 21.93 16.71
CA ARG A 51 -6.50 20.93 17.47
C ARG A 51 -6.42 19.53 16.85
N ILE A 52 -5.65 19.37 15.78
CA ILE A 52 -5.43 18.08 15.12
C ILE A 52 -4.00 17.65 15.39
N HIS A 53 -3.85 16.53 16.09
CA HIS A 53 -2.59 15.98 16.55
C HIS A 53 -2.32 14.65 15.84
N ILE A 54 -1.26 14.56 15.06
CA ILE A 54 -0.81 13.33 14.39
C ILE A 54 0.35 12.76 15.20
N LEU A 55 0.18 11.55 15.73
CA LEU A 55 1.16 10.86 16.59
C LEU A 55 1.89 9.81 15.73
N GLU A 56 3.16 10.05 15.42
CA GLU A 56 3.95 9.21 14.55
C GLU A 56 5.22 8.71 15.24
N LYS A 57 5.44 7.39 15.25
CA LYS A 57 6.62 6.77 15.85
C LYS A 57 7.92 7.05 15.09
N GLY A 58 7.82 7.25 13.78
CA GLY A 58 8.95 7.51 12.90
C GLY A 58 9.37 8.99 12.86
N PRO A 59 10.48 9.29 12.19
CA PRO A 59 10.95 10.66 12.04
C PRO A 59 10.21 11.44 10.94
N THR A 60 9.33 10.78 10.17
CA THR A 60 8.69 11.36 8.99
C THR A 60 7.31 10.76 8.75
N ALA A 61 6.43 11.53 8.13
CA ALA A 61 5.11 11.08 7.72
C ALA A 61 5.16 10.15 6.49
N GLY A 62 4.05 9.45 6.22
CA GLY A 62 3.83 8.67 5.00
C GLY A 62 3.57 7.18 5.23
N GLY A 63 3.92 6.65 6.39
CA GLY A 63 3.72 5.23 6.71
C GLY A 63 4.33 4.31 5.65
N ALA A 64 3.50 3.43 5.07
CA ALA A 64 3.95 2.54 4.01
C ALA A 64 4.08 3.20 2.62
N CYS A 65 3.55 4.40 2.40
CA CYS A 65 3.76 5.19 1.17
C CYS A 65 5.07 5.99 1.25
N ASP A 66 6.16 5.28 1.47
CA ASP A 66 7.50 5.84 1.58
C ASP A 66 8.25 5.86 0.25
N GLY A 67 9.29 6.65 0.23
CA GLY A 67 10.28 6.73 -0.82
C GLY A 67 11.43 7.60 -0.31
N TRP A 68 12.54 6.96 0.03
CA TRP A 68 13.67 7.61 0.71
C TRP A 68 14.96 7.42 -0.03
N LYS A 69 15.82 8.43 0.07
CA LYS A 69 17.23 8.30 -0.21
C LYS A 69 17.98 8.21 1.11
N PHE A 70 18.58 7.08 1.37
CA PHE A 70 19.48 6.91 2.51
C PHE A 70 20.91 7.18 2.07
N GLU A 71 21.66 7.90 2.89
CA GLU A 71 23.10 8.03 2.71
C GLU A 71 23.74 6.64 2.81
N ASN A 72 24.64 6.30 1.91
CA ASN A 72 25.33 5.00 1.83
C ASN A 72 24.45 3.77 1.50
N VAL A 73 23.14 3.91 1.28
CA VAL A 73 22.24 2.81 0.85
C VAL A 73 21.68 3.06 -0.52
N GLY A 74 21.39 4.32 -0.87
CA GLY A 74 20.75 4.70 -2.12
C GLY A 74 19.23 4.91 -1.98
N TYR A 75 18.51 4.79 -3.07
CA TYR A 75 17.07 5.01 -3.12
C TYR A 75 16.29 3.75 -2.71
N VAL A 76 15.29 3.90 -1.88
CA VAL A 76 14.48 2.79 -1.38
C VAL A 76 13.00 3.09 -1.54
N MET A 77 12.27 2.12 -2.11
CA MET A 77 10.81 2.06 -2.17
C MET A 77 10.35 0.70 -1.66
N ARG A 78 9.33 0.66 -0.80
CA ARG A 78 8.80 -0.61 -0.26
C ARG A 78 7.69 -1.23 -1.11
N GLY A 79 7.38 -0.69 -2.26
CA GLY A 79 6.35 -1.26 -3.12
C GLY A 79 6.19 -0.54 -4.45
N GLY A 80 5.51 -1.17 -5.39
CA GLY A 80 5.23 -0.64 -6.71
C GLY A 80 4.28 0.56 -6.68
N ARG A 81 3.38 0.61 -5.71
CA ARG A 81 2.46 1.72 -5.43
C ARG A 81 1.62 2.13 -6.64
N GLU A 82 0.95 1.19 -7.22
CA GLU A 82 0.02 1.39 -8.31
C GLU A 82 -1.23 2.16 -7.84
N MET A 83 -1.82 2.89 -8.76
CA MET A 83 -3.01 3.72 -8.54
C MET A 83 -4.17 3.23 -9.41
N ASP A 84 -5.38 3.61 -9.02
CA ASP A 84 -6.62 3.23 -9.69
C ASP A 84 -7.47 4.48 -10.01
N ASN A 85 -8.10 4.48 -11.18
CA ASN A 85 -9.05 5.55 -11.56
C ASN A 85 -10.30 5.58 -10.67
N HIS A 86 -10.57 4.50 -9.91
CA HIS A 86 -11.71 4.37 -9.00
C HIS A 86 -11.34 4.58 -7.53
N PHE A 87 -10.30 5.33 -7.27
CA PHE A 87 -9.99 5.82 -5.93
C PHE A 87 -10.71 7.17 -5.67
N GLU A 88 -12.03 7.19 -5.82
CA GLU A 88 -12.85 8.40 -5.85
C GLU A 88 -12.67 9.27 -4.61
N VAL A 89 -12.56 8.66 -3.42
CA VAL A 89 -12.31 9.39 -2.17
C VAL A 89 -10.96 10.12 -2.20
N MET A 90 -9.93 9.45 -2.73
CA MET A 90 -8.62 10.09 -2.90
C MET A 90 -8.68 11.20 -3.95
N TRP A 91 -9.35 10.96 -5.07
CA TRP A 91 -9.48 11.98 -6.12
C TRP A 91 -10.29 13.17 -5.65
N ASP A 92 -11.34 12.96 -4.87
CA ASP A 92 -12.06 14.06 -4.23
C ASP A 92 -11.14 14.88 -3.32
N LEU A 93 -10.29 14.22 -2.53
CA LEU A 93 -9.33 14.93 -1.71
C LEU A 93 -8.27 15.66 -2.54
N PHE A 94 -7.61 14.95 -3.47
CA PHE A 94 -6.48 15.49 -4.22
C PHE A 94 -6.84 16.62 -5.19
N ARG A 95 -8.10 16.80 -5.57
CA ARG A 95 -8.54 18.01 -6.29
C ARG A 95 -8.40 19.30 -5.47
N SER A 96 -8.30 19.17 -4.14
CA SER A 96 -8.14 20.30 -3.21
C SER A 96 -6.74 20.42 -2.61
N ILE A 97 -5.86 19.44 -2.81
CA ILE A 97 -4.47 19.49 -2.36
C ILE A 97 -3.62 20.14 -3.44
N PRO A 98 -2.98 21.30 -3.15
CA PRO A 98 -2.13 21.97 -4.12
C PRO A 98 -0.92 21.11 -4.53
N SER A 99 -0.61 21.11 -5.81
CA SER A 99 0.66 20.57 -6.31
C SER A 99 1.84 21.32 -5.71
N ILE A 100 2.92 20.60 -5.47
CA ILE A 100 4.22 21.19 -5.11
C ILE A 100 5.16 21.33 -6.30
N GLU A 101 4.75 20.84 -7.48
CA GLU A 101 5.49 20.90 -8.73
C GLU A 101 5.06 22.09 -9.57
N THR A 102 3.76 22.31 -9.67
CA THR A 102 3.16 23.28 -10.59
C THR A 102 2.23 24.19 -9.81
N GLU A 103 2.55 25.47 -9.83
CA GLU A 103 1.73 26.50 -9.16
C GLU A 103 0.33 26.58 -9.78
N GLY A 104 -0.68 26.73 -8.93
CA GLY A 104 -2.07 26.97 -9.35
C GLY A 104 -2.84 25.73 -9.78
N VAL A 105 -2.25 24.53 -9.72
CA VAL A 105 -2.93 23.26 -10.03
C VAL A 105 -2.94 22.34 -8.81
N SER A 106 -3.85 21.37 -8.83
CA SER A 106 -3.95 20.35 -7.79
C SER A 106 -3.09 19.10 -8.11
N VAL A 107 -2.87 18.27 -7.10
CA VAL A 107 -2.24 16.95 -7.29
C VAL A 107 -3.06 16.09 -8.25
N LEU A 108 -4.40 16.19 -8.24
CA LEU A 108 -5.26 15.47 -9.17
C LEU A 108 -5.09 15.96 -10.61
N ASP A 109 -4.92 17.28 -10.85
CA ASP A 109 -4.68 17.82 -12.19
C ASP A 109 -3.40 17.27 -12.79
N GLU A 110 -2.30 17.26 -12.03
CA GLU A 110 -1.04 16.68 -12.49
C GLU A 110 -1.15 15.20 -12.81
N TYR A 111 -1.79 14.44 -11.94
CA TYR A 111 -2.03 13.00 -12.13
C TYR A 111 -2.87 12.76 -13.39
N TYR A 112 -3.97 13.50 -13.57
CA TYR A 112 -4.86 13.35 -14.72
C TYR A 112 -4.13 13.60 -16.03
N TRP A 113 -3.44 14.75 -16.15
CA TRP A 113 -2.76 15.13 -17.38
C TRP A 113 -1.62 14.19 -17.73
N LEU A 114 -0.87 13.76 -16.71
CA LEU A 114 0.22 12.81 -16.88
C LEU A 114 -0.26 11.48 -17.47
N ASN A 115 -1.28 10.89 -16.87
CA ASN A 115 -1.79 9.57 -17.29
C ASN A 115 -2.60 9.64 -18.58
N LYS A 116 -3.15 10.81 -18.94
CA LYS A 116 -3.78 11.02 -20.23
C LYS A 116 -2.77 11.16 -21.37
N ALA A 117 -1.69 11.89 -21.12
CA ALA A 117 -0.64 12.11 -22.13
C ALA A 117 0.26 10.89 -22.33
N ASP A 118 0.38 10.04 -21.32
CA ASP A 118 1.27 8.88 -21.31
C ASP A 118 0.57 7.68 -20.61
N PRO A 119 -0.39 7.03 -21.30
CA PRO A 119 -1.13 5.89 -20.76
C PRO A 119 -0.22 4.71 -20.42
N ASN A 120 -0.54 4.04 -19.31
CA ASN A 120 0.21 2.87 -18.88
C ASN A 120 -0.09 1.64 -19.76
N TYR A 121 0.95 0.88 -20.07
CA TYR A 121 0.86 -0.48 -20.61
C TYR A 121 2.20 -1.20 -20.47
N SER A 122 2.19 -2.54 -20.48
CA SER A 122 3.38 -3.38 -20.49
C SER A 122 3.37 -4.31 -21.70
N LEU A 123 4.52 -4.42 -22.38
CA LEU A 123 4.68 -5.28 -23.56
C LEU A 123 5.26 -6.65 -23.21
N CYS A 124 5.67 -6.86 -21.96
CA CYS A 124 6.12 -8.14 -21.45
C CYS A 124 5.65 -8.27 -20.00
N ARG A 125 4.91 -9.31 -19.68
CA ARG A 125 4.39 -9.58 -18.35
C ARG A 125 5.06 -10.77 -17.66
N ALA A 126 5.75 -11.60 -18.44
CA ALA A 126 6.47 -12.74 -17.88
C ALA A 126 7.68 -13.13 -18.73
N THR A 127 8.69 -13.63 -18.06
CA THR A 127 9.89 -14.19 -18.69
C THR A 127 10.15 -15.61 -18.21
N VAL A 128 10.89 -16.35 -19.01
CA VAL A 128 11.43 -17.70 -18.74
C VAL A 128 12.87 -17.77 -19.23
N ASN A 129 13.60 -18.83 -18.90
CA ASN A 129 14.91 -19.13 -19.47
C ASN A 129 15.86 -17.91 -19.46
N ARG A 130 16.02 -17.24 -18.31
CA ARG A 130 16.92 -16.08 -18.13
C ARG A 130 16.52 -14.85 -18.96
N GLY A 131 15.25 -14.50 -18.96
CA GLY A 131 14.76 -13.25 -19.54
C GLY A 131 14.23 -13.37 -20.98
N GLN A 132 14.02 -14.57 -21.48
CA GLN A 132 13.25 -14.77 -22.72
C GLN A 132 11.78 -14.46 -22.45
N ASP A 133 11.10 -13.88 -23.43
CA ASP A 133 9.67 -13.63 -23.35
C ASP A 133 8.90 -14.95 -23.18
N ALA A 134 8.06 -15.02 -22.16
CA ALA A 134 7.23 -16.22 -21.92
C ALA A 134 6.01 -16.30 -22.84
N HIS A 135 5.83 -15.31 -23.73
CA HIS A 135 4.75 -15.25 -24.73
C HIS A 135 3.36 -15.44 -24.13
N THR A 136 3.08 -14.74 -23.04
CA THR A 136 1.73 -14.74 -22.44
C THR A 136 0.71 -14.01 -23.33
N ASP A 137 1.17 -13.23 -24.31
CA ASP A 137 0.43 -12.59 -25.41
C ASP A 137 -0.79 -11.77 -24.96
N GLY A 138 -0.74 -11.21 -23.74
CA GLY A 138 -1.85 -10.44 -23.20
C GLY A 138 -3.11 -11.28 -22.89
N LYS A 139 -2.99 -12.60 -22.73
CA LYS A 139 -4.11 -13.52 -22.49
C LYS A 139 -4.13 -14.02 -21.05
N PHE A 140 -5.33 -14.36 -20.57
CA PHE A 140 -5.51 -15.01 -19.28
C PHE A 140 -5.15 -16.50 -19.28
N ASP A 141 -5.24 -17.13 -20.44
CA ASP A 141 -5.02 -18.57 -20.60
C ASP A 141 -5.82 -19.40 -19.59
N ILE A 142 -7.13 -19.16 -19.59
CA ILE A 142 -8.10 -19.78 -18.71
C ILE A 142 -9.28 -20.29 -19.56
N SER A 143 -9.80 -21.47 -19.23
CA SER A 143 -10.97 -22.02 -19.91
C SER A 143 -12.27 -21.33 -19.48
N ASP A 144 -13.35 -21.62 -20.22
CA ASP A 144 -14.71 -21.17 -19.84
C ASP A 144 -15.08 -21.70 -18.44
N LYS A 145 -14.66 -22.92 -18.08
CA LYS A 145 -14.88 -23.49 -16.77
C LYS A 145 -14.19 -22.67 -15.67
N GLY A 146 -12.92 -22.38 -15.84
CA GLY A 146 -12.16 -21.56 -14.89
C GLY A 146 -12.71 -20.15 -14.75
N ALA A 147 -13.12 -19.53 -15.88
CA ALA A 147 -13.82 -18.24 -15.85
C ALA A 147 -15.15 -18.30 -15.08
N MET A 148 -15.90 -19.38 -15.22
CA MET A 148 -17.13 -19.59 -14.44
C MET A 148 -16.85 -19.80 -12.95
N GLU A 149 -15.74 -20.43 -12.57
CA GLU A 149 -15.35 -20.56 -11.15
C GLU A 149 -15.05 -19.19 -10.51
N ILE A 150 -14.38 -18.30 -11.23
CA ILE A 150 -14.15 -16.92 -10.77
C ILE A 150 -15.48 -16.17 -10.62
N MET A 151 -16.40 -16.31 -11.59
CA MET A 151 -17.73 -15.73 -11.50
C MET A 151 -18.54 -16.30 -10.34
N LYS A 152 -18.44 -17.59 -10.08
CA LYS A 152 -19.07 -18.24 -8.92
C LYS A 152 -18.53 -17.68 -7.62
N LEU A 153 -17.21 -17.52 -7.48
CA LEU A 153 -16.61 -16.89 -6.29
C LEU A 153 -17.20 -15.49 -6.05
N PHE A 154 -17.36 -14.69 -7.09
CA PHE A 154 -17.90 -13.34 -6.98
C PHE A 154 -19.29 -13.32 -6.33
N PHE A 155 -20.14 -14.31 -6.62
CA PHE A 155 -21.51 -14.40 -6.11
C PHE A 155 -21.68 -15.27 -4.85
N THR A 156 -20.67 -16.06 -4.46
CA THR A 156 -20.75 -16.90 -3.26
C THR A 156 -20.91 -16.05 -2.00
N PRO A 157 -21.85 -16.36 -1.09
CA PRO A 157 -22.01 -15.65 0.17
C PRO A 157 -20.70 -15.59 0.98
N ASN A 158 -20.49 -14.49 1.69
CA ASN A 158 -19.27 -14.32 2.48
C ASN A 158 -19.12 -15.38 3.58
N GLU A 159 -20.25 -15.78 4.17
CA GLU A 159 -20.33 -16.77 5.25
C GLU A 159 -19.82 -18.13 4.81
N GLU A 160 -19.98 -18.49 3.54
CA GLU A 160 -19.49 -19.75 2.98
C GLU A 160 -17.97 -19.75 2.71
N LEU A 161 -17.35 -18.57 2.69
CA LEU A 161 -15.95 -18.38 2.34
C LEU A 161 -15.04 -18.05 3.54
N GLN A 162 -15.61 -17.83 4.74
CA GLN A 162 -14.87 -17.32 5.90
C GLN A 162 -13.64 -18.15 6.27
N ASP A 163 -13.74 -19.46 6.17
CA ASP A 163 -12.66 -20.39 6.54
C ASP A 163 -12.09 -21.15 5.32
N LYS A 164 -12.40 -20.66 4.10
CA LYS A 164 -11.90 -21.23 2.84
C LYS A 164 -10.59 -20.59 2.41
N LYS A 165 -9.65 -21.42 1.99
CA LYS A 165 -8.47 -20.99 1.24
C LYS A 165 -8.77 -20.92 -0.25
N ILE A 166 -7.93 -20.24 -1.00
CA ILE A 166 -8.03 -20.17 -2.46
C ILE A 166 -7.93 -21.58 -3.07
N THR A 167 -7.06 -22.45 -2.54
CA THR A 167 -6.94 -23.87 -2.94
C THR A 167 -8.14 -24.73 -2.61
N ASP A 168 -9.00 -24.32 -1.70
CA ASP A 168 -10.24 -25.04 -1.40
C ASP A 168 -11.36 -24.68 -2.40
N TYR A 169 -11.14 -23.68 -3.20
CA TYR A 169 -12.14 -23.11 -4.10
C TYR A 169 -11.80 -23.30 -5.58
N PHE A 170 -10.54 -23.09 -5.97
CA PHE A 170 -10.07 -23.21 -7.34
C PHE A 170 -9.27 -24.50 -7.56
N ASP A 171 -9.43 -25.05 -8.74
CA ASP A 171 -8.61 -26.19 -9.18
C ASP A 171 -7.26 -25.75 -9.81
N ASP A 172 -6.44 -26.74 -10.15
CA ASP A 172 -5.10 -26.52 -10.73
C ASP A 172 -5.15 -25.79 -12.07
N GLU A 173 -6.25 -25.88 -12.82
CA GLU A 173 -6.40 -25.16 -14.09
C GLU A 173 -6.38 -23.65 -13.86
N VAL A 174 -7.17 -23.16 -12.90
CA VAL A 174 -7.20 -21.72 -12.55
C VAL A 174 -5.85 -21.30 -11.95
N LEU A 175 -5.29 -22.11 -11.05
CA LEU A 175 -4.07 -21.79 -10.30
C LEU A 175 -2.79 -21.87 -11.16
N SER A 176 -2.83 -22.51 -12.34
CA SER A 176 -1.72 -22.51 -13.31
C SER A 176 -1.87 -21.51 -14.45
N SER A 177 -3.01 -20.85 -14.55
CA SER A 177 -3.32 -19.89 -15.63
C SER A 177 -2.51 -18.60 -15.55
N ASN A 178 -2.46 -17.88 -16.67
CA ASN A 178 -1.90 -16.53 -16.68
C ASN A 178 -2.77 -15.54 -15.89
N PHE A 179 -4.09 -15.78 -15.79
CA PHE A 179 -4.95 -14.99 -14.91
C PHE A 179 -4.42 -15.02 -13.47
N TRP A 180 -4.18 -16.23 -12.93
CA TRP A 180 -3.64 -16.36 -11.58
C TRP A 180 -2.26 -15.76 -11.44
N LEU A 181 -1.38 -15.95 -12.43
CA LEU A 181 -0.06 -15.31 -12.44
C LEU A 181 -0.14 -13.79 -12.31
N TYR A 182 -0.99 -13.15 -13.11
CA TYR A 182 -1.16 -11.68 -13.06
C TYR A 182 -1.81 -11.22 -11.77
N TRP A 183 -2.84 -11.93 -11.32
CA TRP A 183 -3.56 -11.61 -10.11
C TRP A 183 -2.66 -11.70 -8.88
N ARG A 184 -2.00 -12.85 -8.69
CA ARG A 184 -1.17 -13.08 -7.51
C ARG A 184 0.04 -12.16 -7.44
N THR A 185 0.66 -11.83 -8.56
CA THR A 185 1.83 -10.95 -8.59
C THR A 185 1.45 -9.47 -8.48
N MET A 186 0.25 -9.08 -8.90
CA MET A 186 -0.24 -7.71 -8.73
C MET A 186 -0.68 -7.42 -7.30
N PHE A 187 -1.39 -8.35 -6.67
CA PHE A 187 -2.01 -8.15 -5.36
C PHE A 187 -1.32 -8.93 -4.22
N ALA A 188 -0.19 -9.56 -4.49
CA ALA A 188 0.58 -10.38 -3.53
C ALA A 188 -0.23 -11.52 -2.89
N PHE A 189 -1.04 -12.22 -3.70
CA PHE A 189 -1.77 -13.40 -3.25
C PHE A 189 -0.94 -14.67 -3.37
N GLU A 190 -1.14 -15.58 -2.42
CA GLU A 190 -0.67 -16.95 -2.48
C GLU A 190 -1.84 -17.94 -2.41
N ASN A 191 -1.59 -19.18 -2.82
CA ASN A 191 -2.63 -20.20 -2.92
C ASN A 191 -3.33 -20.50 -1.59
N TRP A 192 -2.64 -20.31 -0.47
CA TRP A 192 -3.15 -20.57 0.89
C TRP A 192 -3.95 -19.37 1.47
N HIS A 193 -3.94 -18.21 0.82
CA HIS A 193 -4.70 -17.04 1.27
C HIS A 193 -6.21 -17.28 1.26
N SER A 194 -6.93 -16.40 1.94
CA SER A 194 -8.38 -16.44 2.08
C SER A 194 -9.11 -16.29 0.75
N ALA A 195 -10.02 -17.23 0.45
CA ALA A 195 -10.94 -17.11 -0.69
C ALA A 195 -11.90 -15.93 -0.53
N LEU A 196 -12.30 -15.61 0.71
CA LEU A 196 -13.12 -14.43 0.99
C LEU A 196 -12.38 -13.13 0.62
N GLU A 197 -11.12 -13.02 1.02
CA GLU A 197 -10.32 -11.84 0.68
C GLU A 197 -10.16 -11.71 -0.83
N MET A 198 -9.86 -12.79 -1.53
CA MET A 198 -9.80 -12.78 -3.00
C MET A 198 -11.11 -12.32 -3.63
N LYS A 199 -12.26 -12.81 -3.14
CA LYS A 199 -13.57 -12.35 -3.59
C LYS A 199 -13.75 -10.83 -3.41
N LEU A 200 -13.41 -10.30 -2.24
CA LEU A 200 -13.53 -8.86 -1.96
C LEU A 200 -12.63 -8.03 -2.88
N TYR A 201 -11.43 -8.52 -3.19
CA TYR A 201 -10.55 -7.90 -4.17
C TYR A 201 -11.13 -7.95 -5.58
N ILE A 202 -11.67 -9.09 -6.01
CA ILE A 202 -12.33 -9.20 -7.33
C ILE A 202 -13.51 -8.22 -7.41
N GLN A 203 -14.34 -8.13 -6.37
CA GLN A 203 -15.45 -7.18 -6.32
C GLN A 203 -14.98 -5.72 -6.39
N ARG A 204 -13.87 -5.41 -5.73
CA ARG A 204 -13.29 -4.06 -5.73
C ARG A 204 -12.66 -3.71 -7.08
N PHE A 205 -12.02 -4.66 -7.73
CA PHE A 205 -11.24 -4.44 -8.95
C PHE A 205 -11.84 -5.06 -10.21
N ILE A 206 -13.12 -5.42 -10.20
CA ILE A 206 -13.81 -6.07 -11.34
C ILE A 206 -13.63 -5.29 -12.65
N HIS A 207 -13.65 -3.97 -12.59
CA HIS A 207 -13.51 -3.09 -13.74
C HIS A 207 -12.07 -3.07 -14.31
N HIS A 208 -11.10 -3.63 -13.60
CA HIS A 208 -9.71 -3.72 -14.04
C HIS A 208 -9.29 -5.07 -14.60
N ILE A 209 -10.11 -6.10 -14.45
CA ILE A 209 -9.75 -7.46 -14.86
C ILE A 209 -9.27 -7.48 -16.31
N GLY A 210 -9.96 -6.80 -17.22
CA GLY A 210 -9.58 -6.74 -18.64
C GLY A 210 -8.20 -6.13 -18.91
N GLY A 211 -7.68 -5.29 -18.02
CA GLY A 211 -6.38 -4.63 -18.16
C GLY A 211 -5.24 -5.30 -17.38
N LEU A 212 -5.46 -6.47 -16.76
CA LEU A 212 -4.40 -7.21 -16.07
C LEU A 212 -3.34 -7.79 -17.03
N PRO A 213 -3.70 -8.33 -18.20
CA PRO A 213 -2.73 -8.95 -19.09
C PRO A 213 -1.70 -8.00 -19.67
N ASP A 214 -2.07 -6.76 -19.92
CA ASP A 214 -1.22 -5.72 -20.53
C ASP A 214 -0.84 -4.59 -19.57
N PHE A 215 -1.26 -4.70 -18.31
CA PHE A 215 -1.02 -3.71 -17.25
C PHE A 215 -1.70 -2.35 -17.44
N THR A 216 -2.65 -2.25 -18.35
CA THR A 216 -3.39 -1.00 -18.61
C THR A 216 -4.38 -0.64 -17.51
N ALA A 217 -4.68 -1.57 -16.61
CA ALA A 217 -5.57 -1.36 -15.47
C ALA A 217 -5.10 -0.26 -14.51
N LEU A 218 -3.81 -0.06 -14.39
CA LEU A 218 -3.20 0.75 -13.33
C LEU A 218 -2.64 2.07 -13.85
N ARG A 219 -2.44 2.98 -12.92
CA ARG A 219 -1.93 4.34 -13.15
C ARG A 219 -0.79 4.64 -12.19
N PHE A 220 0.01 5.64 -12.53
CA PHE A 220 1.19 6.02 -11.77
C PHE A 220 1.29 7.52 -11.59
N THR A 221 1.92 7.91 -10.49
CA THR A 221 2.34 9.29 -10.23
C THR A 221 3.62 9.63 -11.01
N LYS A 222 3.99 10.91 -11.03
CA LYS A 222 5.21 11.38 -11.71
C LYS A 222 6.47 10.82 -11.07
N TYR A 223 6.57 10.95 -9.77
CA TYR A 223 7.64 10.39 -8.91
C TYR A 223 7.06 9.30 -8.02
N ASN A 224 7.83 8.80 -7.07
CA ASN A 224 7.32 7.94 -6.02
C ASN A 224 6.13 8.61 -5.28
N GLN A 225 5.30 7.81 -4.63
CA GLN A 225 4.08 8.34 -4.00
C GLN A 225 4.34 9.24 -2.81
N TYR A 226 5.49 9.08 -2.13
CA TYR A 226 5.84 10.00 -1.06
C TYR A 226 5.97 11.43 -1.62
N GLU A 227 6.77 11.61 -2.65
CA GLU A 227 7.01 12.95 -3.23
C GLU A 227 5.80 13.49 -3.99
N SER A 228 5.00 12.61 -4.61
CA SER A 228 3.88 13.04 -5.46
C SER A 228 2.57 13.21 -4.70
N MET A 229 2.39 12.56 -3.54
CA MET A 229 1.12 12.55 -2.81
C MET A 229 1.28 12.91 -1.33
N ILE A 230 2.18 12.21 -0.62
CA ILE A 230 2.32 12.39 0.84
C ILE A 230 2.86 13.78 1.16
N LEU A 231 3.94 14.19 0.53
CA LEU A 231 4.56 15.48 0.78
C LEU A 231 3.62 16.68 0.48
N PRO A 232 2.84 16.70 -0.61
CA PRO A 232 1.80 17.70 -0.80
C PRO A 232 0.75 17.75 0.33
N MET A 233 0.29 16.58 0.81
CA MET A 233 -0.65 16.50 1.93
C MET A 233 -0.04 17.05 3.23
N VAL A 234 1.19 16.68 3.53
CA VAL A 234 1.91 17.18 4.72
C VAL A 234 2.02 18.70 4.65
N LYS A 235 2.45 19.26 3.51
CA LYS A 235 2.53 20.73 3.34
C LYS A 235 1.19 21.42 3.46
N TYR A 236 0.12 20.82 2.95
CA TYR A 236 -1.24 21.34 3.11
C TYR A 236 -1.65 21.38 4.58
N LEU A 237 -1.39 20.32 5.33
CA LEU A 237 -1.72 20.20 6.75
C LEU A 237 -0.86 21.12 7.64
N GLU A 238 0.44 21.23 7.34
CA GLU A 238 1.34 22.18 8.04
C GLU A 238 0.86 23.62 7.85
N LYS A 239 0.49 23.99 6.62
CA LYS A 239 -0.08 25.31 6.34
C LYS A 239 -1.38 25.57 7.07
N ALA A 240 -2.18 24.53 7.33
CA ALA A 240 -3.40 24.61 8.13
C ALA A 240 -3.14 24.64 9.64
N GLY A 241 -1.89 24.46 10.09
CA GLY A 241 -1.50 24.47 11.50
C GLY A 241 -1.64 23.12 12.22
N VAL A 242 -1.78 22.01 11.49
CA VAL A 242 -1.86 20.67 12.07
C VAL A 242 -0.56 20.32 12.80
N GLN A 243 -0.68 19.70 13.96
CA GLN A 243 0.43 19.39 14.86
C GLN A 243 0.95 17.97 14.59
N PHE A 244 2.15 17.88 14.04
CA PHE A 244 2.85 16.59 13.84
C PHE A 244 3.77 16.33 15.04
N HIS A 245 3.58 15.20 15.71
CA HIS A 245 4.39 14.71 16.83
C HIS A 245 5.17 13.49 16.39
N PHE A 246 6.39 13.71 15.90
CA PHE A 246 7.31 12.65 15.49
C PHE A 246 8.07 12.06 16.68
N GLY A 247 8.44 10.78 16.61
CA GLY A 247 9.07 10.05 17.70
C GLY A 247 8.10 9.63 18.82
N VAL A 248 6.81 9.86 18.65
CA VAL A 248 5.77 9.50 19.61
C VAL A 248 5.09 8.19 19.19
N LYS A 249 5.36 7.14 19.93
CA LYS A 249 4.83 5.80 19.71
C LYS A 249 3.61 5.57 20.58
N VAL A 250 2.46 5.34 19.97
CA VAL A 250 1.25 4.92 20.68
C VAL A 250 1.32 3.43 20.94
N VAL A 251 1.22 3.02 22.20
CA VAL A 251 1.36 1.61 22.62
C VAL A 251 0.04 1.00 23.13
N ASN A 252 -0.96 1.82 23.43
CA ASN A 252 -2.32 1.39 23.74
C ASN A 252 -3.31 2.57 23.63
N VAL A 253 -4.58 2.24 23.45
CA VAL A 253 -5.70 3.17 23.66
C VAL A 253 -6.67 2.49 24.62
N GLU A 254 -7.00 3.14 25.72
CA GLU A 254 -7.92 2.63 26.73
C GLU A 254 -9.30 3.23 26.52
N PHE A 255 -10.33 2.40 26.75
CA PHE A 255 -11.72 2.75 26.53
C PHE A 255 -12.56 2.65 27.80
N ASP A 256 -13.51 3.56 27.95
CA ASP A 256 -14.67 3.40 28.83
C ASP A 256 -15.75 2.63 28.05
N ILE A 257 -16.02 1.41 28.49
CA ILE A 257 -16.87 0.46 27.75
C ILE A 257 -18.17 0.27 28.49
N LYS A 258 -19.28 0.65 27.83
CA LYS A 258 -20.66 0.43 28.27
C LYS A 258 -21.42 -0.30 27.17
N PRO A 259 -22.52 -1.02 27.48
CA PRO A 259 -23.28 -1.74 26.48
C PRO A 259 -23.71 -0.88 25.29
N GLU A 260 -24.09 0.36 25.54
CA GLU A 260 -24.61 1.30 24.54
C GLU A 260 -23.52 2.18 23.89
N LYS A 261 -22.31 2.26 24.50
CA LYS A 261 -21.29 3.22 24.04
C LYS A 261 -19.89 2.80 24.44
N LYS A 262 -18.95 2.90 23.50
CA LYS A 262 -17.50 2.75 23.74
C LYS A 262 -16.82 4.09 23.47
N VAL A 263 -16.08 4.61 24.43
CA VAL A 263 -15.44 5.92 24.35
C VAL A 263 -13.94 5.76 24.63
N ALA A 264 -13.09 6.22 23.72
CA ALA A 264 -11.67 6.32 23.97
C ALA A 264 -11.43 7.30 25.14
N LYS A 265 -10.66 6.88 26.13
CA LYS A 265 -10.47 7.62 27.38
C LYS A 265 -9.03 8.08 27.58
N THR A 266 -8.08 7.23 27.22
CA THR A 266 -6.66 7.53 27.40
C THR A 266 -5.85 6.94 26.25
N ILE A 267 -4.94 7.72 25.68
CA ILE A 267 -3.92 7.23 24.75
C ILE A 267 -2.62 7.06 25.52
N ILE A 268 -2.08 5.85 25.55
CA ILE A 268 -0.78 5.55 26.16
C ILE A 268 0.30 5.70 25.10
N VAL A 269 1.23 6.58 25.35
CA VAL A 269 2.34 6.90 24.45
C VAL A 269 3.68 6.53 25.07
N GLU A 270 4.67 6.33 24.21
CA GLU A 270 6.07 6.17 24.57
C GLU A 270 6.90 7.13 23.72
N GLU A 271 7.64 7.99 24.36
CA GLU A 271 8.57 8.94 23.72
C GLU A 271 9.94 8.83 24.39
N ASN A 272 11.00 8.61 23.60
CA ASN A 272 12.36 8.43 24.11
C ASN A 272 12.48 7.37 25.23
N GLY A 273 11.71 6.27 25.13
CA GLY A 273 11.68 5.18 26.11
C GLY A 273 10.90 5.50 27.41
N LYS A 274 10.30 6.67 27.51
CA LYS A 274 9.44 7.04 28.65
C LYS A 274 7.98 6.92 28.26
N LYS A 275 7.22 6.23 29.09
CA LYS A 275 5.76 6.14 28.95
C LYS A 275 5.09 7.39 29.52
N ASP A 276 4.11 7.88 28.79
CA ASP A 276 3.25 8.99 29.17
C ASP A 276 1.81 8.70 28.67
N LYS A 277 0.87 9.55 29.03
CA LYS A 277 -0.52 9.40 28.65
C LYS A 277 -1.15 10.72 28.22
N ILE A 278 -2.10 10.60 27.29
CA ILE A 278 -2.98 11.70 26.87
C ILE A 278 -4.37 11.34 27.37
N ASP A 279 -4.86 12.06 28.37
CA ASP A 279 -6.24 11.90 28.87
C ASP A 279 -7.20 12.60 27.91
N LEU A 280 -8.25 11.89 27.51
CA LEU A 280 -9.23 12.33 26.54
C LEU A 280 -10.54 12.72 27.23
N THR A 281 -11.27 13.60 26.58
CA THR A 281 -12.63 14.01 26.94
C THR A 281 -13.65 13.47 25.94
N GLU A 282 -14.93 13.59 26.22
CA GLU A 282 -16.01 13.24 25.28
C GLU A 282 -16.03 14.11 24.00
N ASN A 283 -15.29 15.21 24.02
CA ASN A 283 -15.15 16.10 22.88
C ASN A 283 -13.98 15.71 21.95
N ASP A 284 -13.15 14.74 22.33
CA ASP A 284 -11.99 14.36 21.55
C ASP A 284 -12.34 13.23 20.56
N LEU A 285 -11.73 13.28 19.40
CA LEU A 285 -11.83 12.28 18.35
C LEU A 285 -10.53 11.49 18.29
N VAL A 286 -10.61 10.16 18.17
CA VAL A 286 -9.44 9.29 18.01
C VAL A 286 -9.57 8.50 16.74
N PHE A 287 -8.52 8.58 15.88
CA PHE A 287 -8.39 7.79 14.66
C PHE A 287 -7.17 6.88 14.80
N ILE A 288 -7.37 5.57 14.73
CA ILE A 288 -6.31 4.58 14.84
C ILE A 288 -6.06 4.00 13.46
N THR A 289 -4.93 4.31 12.83
CA THR A 289 -4.65 3.97 11.43
C THR A 289 -3.41 3.12 11.22
N ASN A 290 -2.69 2.78 12.28
CA ASN A 290 -1.49 1.95 12.25
C ASN A 290 -1.78 0.45 12.34
N GLY A 291 -0.74 -0.39 12.25
CA GLY A 291 -0.84 -1.84 12.34
C GLY A 291 -1.22 -2.53 11.04
N GLY A 292 -0.87 -1.97 9.89
CA GLY A 292 -1.07 -2.60 8.58
C GLY A 292 -0.12 -3.80 8.35
N CYS A 293 -0.22 -4.43 7.17
CA CYS A 293 0.52 -5.65 6.82
C CYS A 293 2.05 -5.53 6.87
N VAL A 294 2.58 -4.31 6.80
CA VAL A 294 4.04 -4.05 6.85
C VAL A 294 4.56 -3.71 8.27
N GLU A 295 3.72 -3.81 9.30
CA GLU A 295 4.09 -3.38 10.67
C GLU A 295 5.32 -4.12 11.21
N ASN A 296 5.43 -5.40 10.91
CA ASN A 296 6.53 -6.25 11.41
C ASN A 296 7.76 -6.28 10.50
N SER A 297 7.76 -5.51 9.40
CA SER A 297 8.86 -5.51 8.44
C SER A 297 10.13 -4.88 9.02
N SER A 298 11.25 -5.30 8.48
CA SER A 298 12.58 -4.77 8.74
C SER A 298 13.25 -4.35 7.44
N MET A 299 14.33 -3.60 7.53
CA MET A 299 15.09 -3.14 6.37
C MET A 299 16.50 -3.73 6.41
N GLY A 300 16.96 -4.17 5.24
CA GLY A 300 18.34 -4.52 4.98
C GLY A 300 19.06 -3.44 4.17
N SER A 301 20.28 -3.75 3.77
CA SER A 301 21.11 -2.90 2.90
C SER A 301 21.94 -3.76 1.94
N GLN A 302 22.81 -3.14 1.15
CA GLN A 302 23.71 -3.86 0.24
C GLN A 302 24.51 -4.99 0.91
N ASN A 303 24.93 -4.80 2.16
CA ASN A 303 25.82 -5.72 2.88
C ASN A 303 25.23 -6.26 4.19
N THR A 304 23.97 -5.97 4.45
CA THR A 304 23.28 -6.38 5.68
C THR A 304 21.90 -6.91 5.31
N LYS A 305 21.67 -8.20 5.55
CA LYS A 305 20.37 -8.78 5.29
C LYS A 305 19.29 -8.17 6.20
N ALA A 306 18.06 -8.08 5.70
CA ALA A 306 16.92 -7.70 6.52
C ALA A 306 16.69 -8.75 7.62
N GLU A 307 16.36 -8.30 8.82
CA GLU A 307 16.01 -9.19 9.92
C GLU A 307 14.67 -9.87 9.65
N TYR A 308 14.64 -11.20 9.73
CA TYR A 308 13.42 -11.96 9.61
C TYR A 308 12.72 -12.08 10.97
N ASN A 309 11.65 -11.30 11.16
CA ASN A 309 10.90 -11.27 12.41
C ASN A 309 9.71 -12.23 12.36
N THR A 310 9.76 -13.27 13.17
CA THR A 310 8.64 -14.23 13.38
C THR A 310 7.78 -13.87 14.58
N GLU A 311 8.28 -13.01 15.47
CA GLU A 311 7.58 -12.58 16.67
C GLU A 311 6.95 -11.20 16.48
N ILE A 312 5.79 -11.01 17.09
CA ILE A 312 5.12 -9.69 17.10
C ILE A 312 5.87 -8.77 18.07
N LYS A 313 6.34 -7.66 17.55
CA LYS A 313 7.10 -6.67 18.34
C LYS A 313 6.24 -6.09 19.46
N GLU A 314 6.71 -6.21 20.69
CA GLU A 314 6.09 -5.56 21.84
C GLU A 314 6.03 -4.03 21.62
N GLY A 315 4.86 -3.46 21.91
CA GLY A 315 4.58 -2.03 21.69
C GLY A 315 4.49 -1.64 20.21
N GLY A 316 4.51 -2.59 19.27
CA GLY A 316 4.19 -2.35 17.85
C GLY A 316 2.69 -2.17 17.62
N GLY A 317 2.31 -1.83 16.37
CA GLY A 317 0.91 -1.61 16.03
C GLY A 317 0.03 -2.85 16.20
N TRP A 318 0.55 -4.04 15.89
CA TRP A 318 -0.19 -5.28 16.08
C TRP A 318 -0.36 -5.64 17.56
N ASP A 319 0.65 -5.42 18.40
CA ASP A 319 0.57 -5.58 19.85
C ASP A 319 -0.45 -4.60 20.46
N MET A 320 -0.46 -3.36 20.00
CA MET A 320 -1.46 -2.37 20.40
C MET A 320 -2.88 -2.83 20.05
N TRP A 321 -3.13 -3.34 18.84
CA TRP A 321 -4.44 -3.86 18.46
C TRP A 321 -4.85 -5.08 19.29
N ARG A 322 -3.91 -5.96 19.65
CA ARG A 322 -4.17 -7.06 20.62
C ARG A 322 -4.59 -6.54 21.99
N LYS A 323 -3.96 -5.48 22.48
CA LYS A 323 -4.33 -4.83 23.75
C LYS A 323 -5.71 -4.20 23.67
N ILE A 324 -6.04 -3.54 22.57
CA ILE A 324 -7.38 -2.96 22.33
C ILE A 324 -8.43 -4.08 22.28
N ALA A 325 -8.21 -5.13 21.51
CA ALA A 325 -9.16 -6.25 21.37
C ALA A 325 -9.42 -7.01 22.69
N LYS A 326 -8.44 -7.04 23.59
CA LYS A 326 -8.63 -7.62 24.94
C LYS A 326 -9.60 -6.85 25.81
N GLN A 327 -9.87 -5.58 25.54
CA GLN A 327 -10.79 -4.77 26.31
C GLN A 327 -12.25 -5.08 26.00
N ASP A 328 -12.57 -5.43 24.74
CA ASP A 328 -13.92 -5.81 24.31
C ASP A 328 -13.86 -6.62 23.02
N PRO A 329 -14.56 -7.75 22.92
CA PRO A 329 -14.56 -8.61 21.73
C PRO A 329 -15.04 -7.91 20.45
N SER A 330 -15.83 -6.87 20.54
CA SER A 330 -16.34 -6.12 19.37
C SER A 330 -15.26 -5.28 18.69
N PHE A 331 -14.07 -5.12 19.29
CA PHE A 331 -12.93 -4.50 18.63
C PHE A 331 -12.23 -5.42 17.62
N GLY A 332 -12.71 -6.66 17.47
CA GLY A 332 -12.28 -7.59 16.45
C GLY A 332 -11.26 -8.63 16.92
N HIS A 333 -10.66 -9.31 15.95
CA HIS A 333 -9.81 -10.48 16.17
C HIS A 333 -8.43 -10.28 15.49
N PRO A 334 -7.54 -9.43 16.04
CA PRO A 334 -6.27 -9.11 15.41
C PRO A 334 -5.37 -10.32 15.18
N ASP A 335 -5.50 -11.38 15.99
CA ASP A 335 -4.76 -12.62 15.81
C ASP A 335 -5.05 -13.32 14.47
N LYS A 336 -6.24 -13.18 13.90
CA LYS A 336 -6.53 -13.67 12.54
C LYS A 336 -5.70 -12.96 11.47
N PHE A 337 -5.28 -11.74 11.72
CA PHE A 337 -4.49 -10.94 10.80
C PHE A 337 -2.97 -11.08 11.01
N CYS A 338 -2.50 -11.18 12.25
CA CYS A 338 -1.08 -11.01 12.57
C CYS A 338 -0.43 -12.22 13.25
N SER A 339 -1.08 -13.40 13.33
CA SER A 339 -0.55 -14.54 14.09
C SER A 339 0.46 -15.41 13.35
N SER A 340 0.61 -15.28 12.04
CA SER A 340 1.48 -16.13 11.22
C SER A 340 2.50 -15.32 10.40
N PRO A 341 3.43 -14.57 11.05
CA PRO A 341 4.39 -13.74 10.34
C PRO A 341 5.32 -14.53 9.42
N GLU A 342 5.61 -15.78 9.75
CA GLU A 342 6.43 -16.70 8.95
C GLU A 342 5.76 -17.09 7.62
N GLU A 343 4.45 -17.26 7.60
CA GLU A 343 3.70 -17.59 6.39
C GLU A 343 3.48 -16.35 5.51
N THR A 344 3.29 -15.19 6.14
CA THR A 344 2.97 -13.93 5.45
C THR A 344 4.21 -13.16 5.01
N ASN A 345 5.41 -13.70 5.21
CA ASN A 345 6.64 -13.05 4.82
C ASN A 345 6.81 -13.05 3.30
N TRP A 346 6.99 -11.87 2.74
CA TRP A 346 7.48 -11.65 1.38
C TRP A 346 8.57 -10.58 1.41
N MET A 347 9.39 -10.54 0.37
CA MET A 347 10.54 -9.64 0.34
C MET A 347 10.54 -8.77 -0.89
N SER A 348 11.03 -7.55 -0.73
CA SER A 348 11.25 -6.65 -1.85
C SER A 348 12.59 -5.91 -1.69
N ALA A 349 13.12 -5.45 -2.81
CA ALA A 349 14.29 -4.59 -2.84
C ALA A 349 14.16 -3.53 -3.94
N THR A 350 14.82 -2.40 -3.74
CA THR A 350 15.09 -1.45 -4.81
C THR A 350 16.51 -1.65 -5.28
N ILE A 351 16.67 -1.86 -6.56
CA ILE A 351 17.97 -1.96 -7.22
C ILE A 351 18.22 -0.64 -7.95
N GLU A 352 19.24 0.09 -7.54
CA GLU A 352 19.74 1.25 -8.26
C GLU A 352 20.85 0.81 -9.23
N THR A 353 20.59 0.98 -10.53
CA THR A 353 21.56 0.59 -11.55
C THR A 353 22.52 1.73 -11.81
N LEU A 354 23.79 1.51 -11.52
CA LEU A 354 24.87 2.47 -11.74
C LEU A 354 25.65 2.21 -13.03
N ASP A 355 25.48 1.02 -13.61
CA ASP A 355 26.15 0.61 -14.84
C ASP A 355 25.15 0.63 -16.00
N PRO A 356 25.33 1.51 -16.99
CA PRO A 356 24.41 1.64 -18.11
C PRO A 356 24.37 0.41 -19.02
N ARG A 357 25.30 -0.54 -18.89
CA ARG A 357 25.30 -1.79 -19.68
C ARG A 357 24.09 -2.68 -19.42
N ILE A 358 23.38 -2.49 -18.29
CA ILE A 358 22.13 -3.20 -18.00
C ILE A 358 20.92 -2.71 -18.85
N LEU A 359 20.93 -1.43 -19.25
CA LEU A 359 19.79 -0.80 -19.93
C LEU A 359 19.36 -1.47 -21.23
N PRO A 360 20.28 -1.94 -22.13
CA PRO A 360 19.91 -2.70 -23.31
C PRO A 360 19.18 -4.01 -23.01
N TYR A 361 19.52 -4.69 -21.92
CA TYR A 361 18.83 -5.92 -21.50
C TYR A 361 17.42 -5.63 -21.05
N ILE A 362 17.24 -4.58 -20.23
CA ILE A 362 15.92 -4.12 -19.79
C ILE A 362 15.07 -3.74 -21.01
N LYS A 363 15.63 -2.97 -21.94
CA LYS A 363 14.96 -2.58 -23.18
C LYS A 363 14.58 -3.77 -24.05
N ASN A 364 15.43 -4.78 -24.13
CA ASN A 364 15.13 -6.00 -24.87
C ASN A 364 13.93 -6.76 -24.28
N ILE A 365 13.84 -6.88 -22.96
CA ILE A 365 12.73 -7.55 -22.27
C ILE A 365 11.46 -6.70 -22.37
N CYS A 366 11.52 -5.44 -21.94
CA CYS A 366 10.35 -4.57 -21.82
C CYS A 366 9.91 -3.94 -23.15
N LYS A 367 10.72 -4.03 -24.21
CA LYS A 367 10.53 -3.35 -25.52
C LYS A 367 10.45 -1.83 -25.40
N ARG A 368 10.92 -1.26 -24.29
CA ARG A 368 10.89 0.17 -23.99
C ARG A 368 12.19 0.61 -23.34
N ASP A 369 12.58 1.86 -23.62
CA ASP A 369 13.74 2.47 -23.00
C ASP A 369 13.41 2.91 -21.54
N PRO A 370 14.09 2.37 -20.53
CA PRO A 370 13.81 2.69 -19.13
C PRO A 370 14.08 4.15 -18.77
N LEU A 371 14.97 4.84 -19.49
CA LEU A 371 15.30 6.24 -19.23
C LEU A 371 14.53 7.23 -20.13
N SER A 372 13.52 6.77 -20.85
CA SER A 372 12.71 7.64 -21.72
C SER A 372 11.86 8.68 -20.98
N GLY A 373 11.72 8.59 -19.68
CA GLY A 373 10.82 9.45 -18.87
C GLY A 373 9.34 9.14 -19.10
N LYS A 374 9.03 8.15 -19.93
CA LYS A 374 7.67 7.69 -20.18
C LYS A 374 7.18 6.76 -19.08
N VAL A 375 5.92 6.43 -19.12
CA VAL A 375 5.24 5.52 -18.18
C VAL A 375 6.00 4.22 -18.00
N VAL A 376 5.59 3.45 -17.00
CA VAL A 376 6.17 2.17 -16.62
C VAL A 376 6.83 1.44 -17.78
N THR A 377 8.12 1.23 -17.67
CA THR A 377 8.92 0.53 -18.68
C THR A 377 8.58 -0.95 -18.72
N GLY A 378 8.52 -1.57 -17.52
CA GLY A 378 8.08 -2.94 -17.31
C GLY A 378 7.10 -2.97 -16.13
N GLY A 379 5.84 -3.25 -16.40
CA GLY A 379 4.80 -3.34 -15.40
C GLY A 379 4.65 -4.77 -14.93
N ILE A 380 5.17 -5.09 -13.75
CA ILE A 380 5.23 -6.41 -13.12
C ILE A 380 5.61 -7.50 -14.12
N VAL A 381 6.90 -7.59 -14.42
CA VAL A 381 7.47 -8.68 -15.21
C VAL A 381 7.85 -9.80 -14.26
N THR A 382 7.16 -10.93 -14.36
CA THR A 382 7.38 -12.10 -13.51
C THR A 382 8.31 -13.09 -14.17
N VAL A 383 9.30 -13.56 -13.45
CA VAL A 383 10.17 -14.67 -13.88
C VAL A 383 9.46 -15.97 -13.51
N LYS A 384 8.71 -16.54 -14.50
CA LYS A 384 7.80 -17.69 -14.29
C LYS A 384 8.50 -18.94 -13.77
N ASP A 385 9.73 -19.16 -14.19
CA ASP A 385 10.57 -20.30 -13.80
C ASP A 385 11.45 -20.02 -12.57
N SER A 386 11.24 -18.93 -11.86
CA SER A 386 11.92 -18.65 -10.61
C SER A 386 11.24 -19.37 -9.43
N SER A 387 12.02 -20.10 -8.64
CA SER A 387 11.59 -20.71 -7.38
C SER A 387 11.04 -19.68 -6.38
N TRP A 388 11.48 -18.42 -6.47
CA TRP A 388 11.02 -17.31 -5.63
C TRP A 388 9.75 -16.61 -6.17
N LEU A 389 9.28 -16.99 -7.34
CA LEU A 389 8.30 -16.23 -8.12
C LEU A 389 8.70 -14.74 -8.18
N LEU A 390 9.97 -14.51 -8.54
CA LEU A 390 10.56 -13.19 -8.58
C LEU A 390 9.84 -12.32 -9.62
N SER A 391 9.43 -11.15 -9.20
CA SER A 391 8.81 -10.16 -10.08
C SER A 391 9.51 -8.82 -9.94
N TRP A 392 9.48 -8.03 -11.00
CA TRP A 392 10.09 -6.71 -10.99
C TRP A 392 9.28 -5.71 -11.79
N THR A 393 9.43 -4.43 -11.46
CA THR A 393 8.81 -3.34 -12.19
C THR A 393 9.77 -2.14 -12.27
N ILE A 394 9.68 -1.42 -13.37
CA ILE A 394 10.40 -0.16 -13.58
C ILE A 394 9.37 0.90 -13.86
N ASN A 395 9.05 1.65 -12.84
CA ASN A 395 8.16 2.80 -12.94
C ASN A 395 8.82 3.93 -13.73
N ARG A 396 8.07 5.00 -14.01
CA ARG A 396 8.60 6.18 -14.70
C ARG A 396 9.90 6.65 -14.07
N GLN A 397 10.92 6.90 -14.89
CA GLN A 397 12.19 7.45 -14.44
C GLN A 397 12.29 8.94 -14.80
N PRO A 398 12.85 9.77 -13.94
CA PRO A 398 13.32 9.43 -12.60
C PRO A 398 12.16 9.15 -11.64
N GLN A 399 12.38 8.20 -10.73
CA GLN A 399 11.41 7.82 -9.69
C GLN A 399 11.50 8.74 -8.45
N PHE A 400 12.61 9.44 -8.30
CA PHE A 400 12.84 10.45 -7.27
C PHE A 400 13.31 11.74 -7.93
N ARG A 401 12.93 12.89 -7.36
CA ARG A 401 13.36 14.20 -7.84
C ARG A 401 14.88 14.38 -7.83
N SER A 402 15.53 13.77 -6.82
CA SER A 402 16.99 13.83 -6.65
C SER A 402 17.74 12.72 -7.37
N GLN A 403 17.05 11.84 -8.11
CA GLN A 403 17.68 10.74 -8.83
C GLN A 403 18.49 11.26 -10.01
N PRO A 404 19.76 10.82 -10.18
CA PRO A 404 20.54 11.12 -11.37
C PRO A 404 19.87 10.60 -12.63
N LYS A 405 19.99 11.36 -13.73
CA LYS A 405 19.26 11.05 -14.99
C LYS A 405 19.71 9.78 -15.70
N ASP A 406 20.92 9.34 -15.42
CA ASP A 406 21.56 8.11 -15.96
C ASP A 406 21.35 6.88 -15.07
N HIS A 407 20.75 7.04 -13.89
CA HIS A 407 20.39 5.94 -13.01
C HIS A 407 18.98 5.42 -13.33
N CYS A 408 18.82 4.10 -13.26
CA CYS A 408 17.52 3.44 -13.36
C CYS A 408 17.23 2.70 -12.07
N LEU A 409 16.06 2.93 -11.49
CA LEU A 409 15.59 2.22 -10.31
C LEU A 409 14.65 1.10 -10.70
N VAL A 410 14.96 -0.11 -10.24
CA VAL A 410 14.16 -1.31 -10.43
C VAL A 410 13.65 -1.77 -9.08
N TRP A 411 12.34 -1.86 -8.93
CA TRP A 411 11.75 -2.50 -7.77
C TRP A 411 11.54 -3.98 -8.05
N VAL A 412 12.03 -4.84 -7.17
CA VAL A 412 11.91 -6.30 -7.26
C VAL A 412 11.24 -6.83 -6.00
N TYR A 413 10.50 -7.93 -6.15
CA TYR A 413 9.93 -8.63 -5.00
C TYR A 413 9.78 -10.13 -5.27
N ALA A 414 9.73 -10.90 -4.20
CA ALA A 414 9.52 -12.34 -4.21
C ALA A 414 8.37 -12.70 -3.27
N LEU A 415 7.40 -13.46 -3.78
CA LEU A 415 6.31 -13.99 -2.95
C LEU A 415 6.76 -15.23 -2.17
N PHE A 416 7.62 -16.07 -2.76
CA PHE A 416 8.11 -17.30 -2.12
C PHE A 416 9.47 -17.08 -1.47
N SER A 417 9.52 -16.23 -0.46
CA SER A 417 10.76 -15.84 0.22
C SER A 417 11.42 -16.98 1.00
N ASP A 418 10.67 -18.06 1.29
CA ASP A 418 11.09 -19.28 2.02
C ASP A 418 11.72 -20.35 1.12
N LYS A 419 11.55 -20.28 -0.21
CA LYS A 419 12.06 -21.26 -1.15
C LYS A 419 13.54 -21.05 -1.46
N GLU A 420 14.28 -22.15 -1.67
CA GLU A 420 15.63 -22.08 -2.23
C GLU A 420 15.63 -21.38 -3.60
N GLY A 421 16.54 -20.45 -3.80
CA GLY A 421 16.74 -19.79 -5.10
C GLY A 421 17.42 -20.72 -6.10
N ASP A 422 17.10 -20.55 -7.37
CA ASP A 422 17.59 -21.42 -8.46
C ASP A 422 19.13 -21.42 -8.57
N TYR A 423 19.75 -20.27 -8.30
CA TYR A 423 21.21 -20.08 -8.38
C TYR A 423 21.86 -19.91 -7.00
N VAL A 424 21.26 -19.16 -6.12
CA VAL A 424 21.82 -18.81 -4.80
C VAL A 424 21.78 -20.00 -3.84
N LYS A 425 20.87 -20.95 -4.04
CA LYS A 425 20.72 -22.17 -3.22
C LYS A 425 20.46 -21.90 -1.73
N LYS A 426 19.73 -20.82 -1.44
CA LYS A 426 19.17 -20.53 -0.13
C LYS A 426 17.92 -19.67 -0.28
N PRO A 427 17.04 -19.61 0.73
CA PRO A 427 15.85 -18.75 0.73
C PRO A 427 16.21 -17.27 0.55
N MET A 428 15.35 -16.51 -0.14
CA MET A 428 15.61 -15.07 -0.33
C MET A 428 15.69 -14.32 1.02
N ARG A 429 14.87 -14.73 2.00
CA ARG A 429 14.89 -14.16 3.36
C ARG A 429 16.18 -14.41 4.15
N GLU A 430 17.06 -15.22 3.64
CA GLU A 430 18.39 -15.51 4.22
C GLU A 430 19.55 -14.86 3.45
N CYS A 431 19.22 -14.16 2.36
CA CYS A 431 20.20 -13.48 1.51
C CYS A 431 20.66 -12.13 2.04
#